data_9bef244088040e59817b77bb08d6751c
#
_entry.id   9bef244088040e59817b77bb08d6751c
#
_cell.length_a   1.000
_cell.length_b   1.000
_cell.length_c   1.000
_cell.angle_alpha   90.00
_cell.angle_beta   90.00
_cell.angle_gamma   90.00
#
_symmetry.space_group_name_H-M   'P 1'
#
loop_
_entity.id
_entity.type
_entity.pdbx_description
1 polymer ?
#
loop_
_entity_poly.entity_id
_entity_poly.type
_entity_poly.pdbx_seq_one_letter_code
_entity_poly.pdbx_strand_id
1 'polypeptide(L)'
;MTKSSPLWQKLKSNWHYWFFAIFLVALAAILYTHLGRDYLFDWDEGIYGELGRELLIRKNLFVSFWNGAVWFEKPPGIAWVSAIGIALTGPTALGARLLMPLFAIYTLYIVYRIGTHLGSWRHGLLAAGILATLSLFLQRTRAVNTDMPLLAGITTTVLFLLENKPAWWVAAAVAGAVWFKGLDGFLAVIIAAPLFFPKSFRYIRNTIFYILIFTLPWHLYALVAYGREFYQPYLLEQVIQRASTQIEFHFESRWYYLVYLYQNLGIGALTVLSIGVASLLLRLRSKKPFFDTVRRNLFPITLLWWLLMPLAVFTLAKTRLFWYILPIYPAIALVIAEAIARWGESVAAHRVVTILAVGVAVQALFIASKSVEFGKASVPAPDRIEVAMEMSKLGSGELAILVPPSEREAMAVLPATARLSSSFRYGGMPAITYYYTAGTVRFFYNIDEFRAYLGAHDVNALMATADEKYIPTGDRVVVTTPTYVGVRRAAYAHR
;
A
#
# COMPACT_ATOMS: atom_id res chain seq x y z
N MET A 1 17.28 48.13 -24.28
CA MET A 1 16.38 47.03 -23.86
C MET A 1 16.79 45.75 -24.56
N THR A 2 17.51 44.90 -23.90
CA THR A 2 18.01 43.63 -24.46
C THR A 2 16.81 42.66 -24.63
N LYS A 3 16.52 42.29 -25.88
CA LYS A 3 15.53 41.24 -26.18
C LYS A 3 15.97 39.97 -25.46
N SER A 4 15.22 39.54 -24.44
CA SER A 4 15.46 38.25 -23.78
C SER A 4 15.47 37.11 -24.81
N SER A 5 16.43 36.19 -24.70
CA SER A 5 16.54 35.07 -25.64
C SER A 5 15.24 34.26 -25.70
N PRO A 6 14.91 33.62 -26.83
CA PRO A 6 13.70 32.77 -26.95
C PRO A 6 13.62 31.69 -25.89
N LEU A 7 14.77 31.22 -25.39
CA LEU A 7 14.88 30.24 -24.30
C LEU A 7 14.35 30.80 -22.96
N TRP A 8 14.73 32.07 -22.62
CA TRP A 8 14.25 32.75 -21.42
C TRP A 8 12.74 33.03 -21.44
N GLN A 9 12.18 33.29 -22.59
CA GLN A 9 10.73 33.50 -22.75
C GLN A 9 9.98 32.17 -22.57
N LYS A 10 10.48 31.06 -23.14
CA LYS A 10 9.93 29.71 -22.91
C LYS A 10 10.04 29.25 -21.44
N LEU A 11 11.15 29.54 -20.79
CA LEU A 11 11.33 29.22 -19.36
C LEU A 11 10.35 30.03 -18.49
N LYS A 12 10.17 31.30 -18.77
CA LYS A 12 9.20 32.15 -18.05
C LYS A 12 7.74 31.73 -18.27
N SER A 13 7.37 31.26 -19.45
CA SER A 13 5.99 30.82 -19.74
C SER A 13 5.68 29.46 -19.07
N ASN A 14 6.68 28.64 -18.85
CA ASN A 14 6.53 27.24 -18.36
C ASN A 14 7.12 27.01 -16.96
N TRP A 15 7.38 28.05 -16.18
CA TRP A 15 8.01 27.99 -14.87
C TRP A 15 7.31 26.99 -13.91
N HIS A 16 5.98 26.85 -14.02
CA HIS A 16 5.18 25.97 -13.18
C HIS A 16 5.49 24.48 -13.38
N TYR A 17 5.89 24.07 -14.60
CA TYR A 17 6.36 22.70 -14.84
C TYR A 17 7.69 22.45 -14.15
N TRP A 18 8.61 23.43 -14.21
CA TRP A 18 9.90 23.31 -13.54
C TRP A 18 9.74 23.33 -12.02
N PHE A 19 8.89 24.22 -11.51
CA PHE A 19 8.57 24.24 -10.08
C PHE A 19 8.00 22.90 -9.63
N PHE A 20 7.05 22.33 -10.36
CA PHE A 20 6.46 21.03 -10.02
C PHE A 20 7.48 19.88 -10.11
N ALA A 21 8.36 19.89 -11.13
CA ALA A 21 9.44 18.91 -11.23
C ALA A 21 10.42 19.01 -10.04
N ILE A 22 10.83 20.23 -9.67
CA ILE A 22 11.69 20.46 -8.50
C ILE A 22 10.99 19.99 -7.22
N PHE A 23 9.70 20.30 -7.06
CA PHE A 23 8.88 19.80 -5.93
C PHE A 23 8.90 18.27 -5.84
N LEU A 24 8.67 17.56 -6.97
CA LEU A 24 8.70 16.10 -6.98
C LEU A 24 10.09 15.55 -6.66
N VAL A 25 11.17 16.16 -7.18
CA VAL A 25 12.55 15.75 -6.89
C VAL A 25 12.89 15.97 -5.41
N ALA A 26 12.53 17.14 -4.86
CA ALA A 26 12.75 17.44 -3.44
C ALA A 26 11.97 16.48 -2.53
N LEU A 27 10.71 16.21 -2.88
CA LEU A 27 9.89 15.26 -2.14
C LEU A 27 10.47 13.84 -2.23
N ALA A 28 10.91 13.41 -3.42
CA ALA A 28 11.59 12.12 -3.58
C ALA A 28 12.82 12.04 -2.67
N ALA A 29 13.70 13.04 -2.69
CA ALA A 29 14.88 13.09 -1.82
C ALA A 29 14.50 12.92 -0.33
N ILE A 30 13.45 13.62 0.12
CA ILE A 30 12.94 13.50 1.50
C ILE A 30 12.44 12.07 1.77
N LEU A 31 11.63 11.50 0.86
CA LEU A 31 11.06 10.16 1.04
C LEU A 31 12.12 9.06 1.07
N TYR A 32 13.24 9.23 0.36
CA TYR A 32 14.36 8.29 0.39
C TYR A 32 15.26 8.46 1.61
N THR A 33 15.22 9.61 2.32
CA THR A 33 16.02 9.84 3.51
C THR A 33 15.69 8.80 4.58
N HIS A 34 16.71 8.09 5.06
CA HIS A 34 16.59 7.03 6.08
C HIS A 34 15.57 5.91 5.75
N LEU A 35 15.29 5.62 4.47
CA LEU A 35 14.30 4.64 4.07
C LEU A 35 14.62 3.21 4.54
N GLY A 36 15.91 2.88 4.65
CA GLY A 36 16.38 1.57 5.11
C GLY A 36 16.85 1.53 6.56
N ARG A 37 16.64 2.60 7.35
CA ARG A 37 17.18 2.70 8.70
C ARG A 37 16.54 1.73 9.68
N ASP A 38 15.20 1.62 9.62
CA ASP A 38 14.43 0.78 10.52
C ASP A 38 14.14 -0.56 9.85
N TYR A 39 14.06 -1.64 10.64
CA TYR A 39 13.65 -2.96 10.17
C TYR A 39 12.26 -2.90 9.51
N LEU A 40 11.93 -3.91 8.69
CA LEU A 40 10.60 -4.07 8.15
C LEU A 40 9.60 -4.29 9.30
N PHE A 41 8.46 -3.64 9.22
CA PHE A 41 7.35 -3.92 10.13
C PHE A 41 6.85 -5.34 9.94
N ASP A 42 6.36 -5.94 11.01
CA ASP A 42 5.62 -7.17 10.93
C ASP A 42 4.35 -7.01 10.07
N TRP A 43 3.80 -8.14 9.61
CA TRP A 43 2.71 -8.23 8.64
C TRP A 43 3.14 -7.81 7.23
N ASP A 44 2.47 -6.85 6.61
CA ASP A 44 2.62 -6.51 5.19
C ASP A 44 4.07 -6.38 4.74
N GLU A 45 4.89 -5.58 5.43
CA GLU A 45 6.27 -5.35 5.00
C GLU A 45 7.14 -6.60 5.11
N GLY A 46 7.03 -7.32 6.23
CA GLY A 46 7.77 -8.56 6.45
C GLY A 46 7.40 -9.63 5.42
N ILE A 47 6.09 -9.78 5.16
CA ILE A 47 5.59 -10.74 4.18
C ILE A 47 6.08 -10.35 2.78
N TYR A 48 5.82 -9.12 2.33
CA TYR A 48 6.15 -8.69 0.96
C TYR A 48 7.66 -8.59 0.70
N GLY A 49 8.44 -8.26 1.72
CA GLY A 49 9.90 -8.36 1.66
C GLY A 49 10.36 -9.80 1.41
N GLU A 50 9.81 -10.74 2.17
CA GLU A 50 10.11 -12.17 2.02
C GLU A 50 9.68 -12.71 0.65
N LEU A 51 8.50 -12.34 0.13
CA LEU A 51 8.08 -12.73 -1.22
C LEU A 51 9.09 -12.28 -2.28
N GLY A 52 9.66 -11.07 -2.14
CA GLY A 52 10.68 -10.56 -3.05
C GLY A 52 11.99 -11.34 -2.93
N ARG A 53 12.42 -11.68 -1.73
CA ARG A 53 13.63 -12.49 -1.46
C ARG A 53 13.49 -13.90 -2.03
N GLU A 54 12.36 -14.56 -1.75
CA GLU A 54 12.06 -15.91 -2.26
C GLU A 54 11.96 -15.94 -3.79
N LEU A 55 11.43 -14.89 -4.42
CA LEU A 55 11.39 -14.77 -5.87
C LEU A 55 12.80 -14.79 -6.48
N LEU A 56 13.76 -14.08 -5.88
CA LEU A 56 15.14 -14.07 -6.36
C LEU A 56 15.85 -15.42 -6.18
N ILE A 57 15.57 -16.11 -5.06
CA ILE A 57 16.14 -17.45 -4.77
C ILE A 57 15.56 -18.49 -5.71
N ARG A 58 14.23 -18.54 -5.85
CA ARG A 58 13.53 -19.58 -6.63
C ARG A 58 13.43 -19.25 -8.11
N LYS A 59 13.65 -18.00 -8.50
CA LYS A 59 13.53 -17.51 -9.89
C LYS A 59 12.15 -17.78 -10.51
N ASN A 60 11.09 -17.77 -9.70
CA ASN A 60 9.73 -17.99 -10.15
C ASN A 60 8.96 -16.66 -10.17
N LEU A 61 8.71 -16.13 -11.36
CA LEU A 61 8.04 -14.84 -11.55
C LEU A 61 6.51 -14.88 -11.30
N PHE A 62 5.89 -16.04 -11.39
CA PHE A 62 4.44 -16.16 -11.40
C PHE A 62 3.86 -16.72 -10.11
N VAL A 63 4.67 -17.38 -9.30
CA VAL A 63 4.26 -17.96 -8.02
C VAL A 63 5.07 -17.32 -6.91
N SER A 64 4.40 -16.69 -5.97
CA SER A 64 5.02 -16.17 -4.76
C SER A 64 5.19 -17.27 -3.73
N PHE A 65 6.28 -17.20 -2.97
CA PHE A 65 6.56 -18.11 -1.86
C PHE A 65 6.82 -17.29 -0.61
N TRP A 66 6.28 -17.77 0.50
CA TRP A 66 6.55 -17.24 1.82
C TRP A 66 6.99 -18.37 2.73
N ASN A 67 8.15 -18.22 3.35
CA ASN A 67 8.71 -19.21 4.29
C ASN A 67 8.72 -20.63 3.70
N GLY A 68 9.14 -20.76 2.45
CA GLY A 68 9.25 -22.04 1.74
C GLY A 68 7.97 -22.59 1.12
N ALA A 69 6.80 -22.08 1.49
CA ALA A 69 5.50 -22.53 0.97
C ALA A 69 4.93 -21.56 -0.08
N VAL A 70 4.08 -22.06 -0.99
CA VAL A 70 3.36 -21.22 -1.95
C VAL A 70 2.48 -20.21 -1.23
N TRP A 71 2.39 -19.01 -1.80
CA TRP A 71 1.63 -17.91 -1.23
C TRP A 71 0.80 -17.20 -2.29
N PHE A 72 -0.53 -17.20 -2.13
CA PHE A 72 -1.48 -16.69 -3.12
C PHE A 72 -2.48 -15.68 -2.56
N GLU A 73 -2.21 -15.02 -1.45
CA GLU A 73 -3.16 -14.00 -0.96
C GLU A 73 -3.27 -12.79 -1.89
N LYS A 74 -2.23 -12.50 -2.69
CA LYS A 74 -2.20 -11.48 -3.73
C LYS A 74 -1.45 -11.98 -4.96
N PRO A 75 -1.65 -11.37 -6.15
CA PRO A 75 -0.80 -11.60 -7.31
C PRO A 75 0.65 -11.17 -7.06
N PRO A 76 1.62 -11.63 -7.86
CA PRO A 76 3.05 -11.48 -7.58
C PRO A 76 3.61 -10.05 -7.79
N GLY A 77 2.81 -9.06 -8.15
CA GLY A 77 3.28 -7.70 -8.47
C GLY A 77 4.13 -7.07 -7.36
N ILE A 78 3.72 -7.25 -6.09
CA ILE A 78 4.50 -6.71 -4.97
C ILE A 78 5.81 -7.48 -4.76
N ALA A 79 5.83 -8.79 -5.01
CA ALA A 79 7.05 -9.58 -4.97
C ALA A 79 8.06 -9.11 -6.03
N TRP A 80 7.60 -8.76 -7.25
CA TRP A 80 8.47 -8.20 -8.29
C TRP A 80 9.13 -6.89 -7.85
N VAL A 81 8.34 -5.97 -7.27
CA VAL A 81 8.83 -4.67 -6.80
C VAL A 81 9.87 -4.84 -5.70
N SER A 82 9.59 -5.66 -4.69
CA SER A 82 10.55 -5.96 -3.62
C SER A 82 11.79 -6.66 -4.16
N ALA A 83 11.64 -7.64 -5.07
CA ALA A 83 12.75 -8.35 -5.68
C ALA A 83 13.69 -7.42 -6.46
N ILE A 84 13.16 -6.48 -7.24
CA ILE A 84 13.99 -5.51 -7.98
C ILE A 84 14.80 -4.67 -6.99
N GLY A 85 14.18 -4.15 -5.94
CA GLY A 85 14.89 -3.36 -4.94
C GLY A 85 15.95 -4.17 -4.19
N ILE A 86 15.63 -5.40 -3.79
CA ILE A 86 16.56 -6.33 -3.13
C ILE A 86 17.72 -6.69 -4.07
N ALA A 87 17.48 -6.93 -5.36
CA ALA A 87 18.53 -7.20 -6.33
C ALA A 87 19.52 -6.02 -6.50
N LEU A 88 19.03 -4.77 -6.32
CA LEU A 88 19.85 -3.56 -6.46
C LEU A 88 20.64 -3.21 -5.19
N THR A 89 20.11 -3.47 -4.01
CA THR A 89 20.68 -2.97 -2.74
C THR A 89 20.88 -4.04 -1.67
N GLY A 90 20.59 -5.30 -1.98
CA GLY A 90 20.66 -6.43 -1.05
C GLY A 90 19.36 -6.67 -0.26
N PRO A 91 19.28 -7.80 0.48
CA PRO A 91 18.12 -8.20 1.28
C PRO A 91 18.04 -7.38 2.58
N THR A 92 17.82 -6.09 2.44
CA THR A 92 17.73 -5.12 3.53
C THR A 92 16.36 -4.43 3.53
N ALA A 93 16.01 -3.73 4.59
CA ALA A 93 14.79 -2.91 4.62
C ALA A 93 14.77 -1.87 3.49
N LEU A 94 15.94 -1.29 3.14
CA LEU A 94 16.06 -0.42 1.97
C LEU A 94 15.69 -1.16 0.68
N GLY A 95 16.22 -2.37 0.50
CA GLY A 95 15.96 -3.18 -0.70
C GLY A 95 14.47 -3.43 -0.89
N ALA A 96 13.80 -3.91 0.15
CA ALA A 96 12.37 -4.17 0.07
C ALA A 96 11.54 -2.90 -0.24
N ARG A 97 11.90 -1.73 0.33
CA ARG A 97 11.17 -0.45 0.21
C ARG A 97 11.54 0.39 -1.01
N LEU A 98 12.66 0.09 -1.69
CA LEU A 98 13.32 0.99 -2.65
C LEU A 98 12.40 1.62 -3.68
N LEU A 99 11.47 0.86 -4.24
CA LEU A 99 10.60 1.33 -5.31
C LEU A 99 9.28 1.95 -4.83
N MET A 100 8.97 1.87 -3.54
CA MET A 100 7.69 2.38 -3.03
C MET A 100 7.52 3.90 -3.18
N PRO A 101 8.53 4.75 -2.88
CA PRO A 101 8.41 6.18 -3.11
C PRO A 101 8.16 6.57 -4.57
N LEU A 102 8.60 5.74 -5.54
CA LEU A 102 8.35 6.01 -6.97
C LEU A 102 6.87 5.94 -7.32
N PHE A 103 6.12 4.99 -6.75
CA PHE A 103 4.67 4.93 -6.94
C PHE A 103 3.97 6.18 -6.38
N ALA A 104 4.46 6.71 -5.27
CA ALA A 104 3.92 7.95 -4.69
C ALA A 104 4.20 9.15 -5.59
N ILE A 105 5.44 9.33 -6.04
CA ILE A 105 5.83 10.42 -6.95
C ILE A 105 5.05 10.32 -8.26
N TYR A 106 4.92 9.12 -8.82
CA TYR A 106 4.11 8.88 -10.01
C TYR A 106 2.63 9.25 -9.77
N THR A 107 2.06 8.81 -8.64
CA THR A 107 0.67 9.14 -8.28
C THR A 107 0.47 10.65 -8.17
N LEU A 108 1.39 11.39 -7.55
CA LEU A 108 1.34 12.86 -7.48
C LEU A 108 1.40 13.51 -8.86
N TYR A 109 2.26 13.00 -9.75
CA TYR A 109 2.30 13.45 -11.14
C TYR A 109 0.95 13.22 -11.85
N ILE A 110 0.36 12.05 -11.71
CA ILE A 110 -0.95 11.75 -12.31
C ILE A 110 -2.05 12.63 -11.72
N VAL A 111 -2.07 12.84 -10.40
CA VAL A 111 -3.05 13.72 -9.74
C VAL A 111 -2.88 15.18 -10.19
N TYR A 112 -1.64 15.65 -10.35
CA TYR A 112 -1.38 16.95 -10.99
C TYR A 112 -2.01 17.04 -12.39
N ARG A 113 -1.80 16.01 -13.23
CA ARG A 113 -2.38 15.92 -14.57
C ARG A 113 -3.91 15.92 -14.52
N ILE A 114 -4.53 15.12 -13.66
CA ILE A 114 -5.99 15.11 -13.45
C ILE A 114 -6.48 16.49 -13.02
N GLY A 115 -5.80 17.11 -12.06
CA GLY A 115 -6.15 18.47 -11.59
C GLY A 115 -6.09 19.53 -12.69
N THR A 116 -5.20 19.40 -13.68
CA THR A 116 -5.17 20.33 -14.82
C THR A 116 -6.44 20.28 -15.67
N HIS A 117 -7.15 19.15 -15.71
CA HIS A 117 -8.45 19.03 -16.39
C HIS A 117 -9.59 19.76 -15.66
N LEU A 118 -9.41 20.15 -14.38
CA LEU A 118 -10.38 20.99 -13.65
C LEU A 118 -10.36 22.45 -14.15
N GLY A 119 -9.23 22.92 -14.64
CA GLY A 119 -9.14 24.28 -15.16
C GLY A 119 -7.73 24.75 -15.53
N SER A 120 -6.72 24.49 -14.70
CA SER A 120 -5.37 24.99 -14.94
C SER A 120 -4.30 24.22 -14.17
N TRP A 121 -3.02 24.49 -14.45
CA TRP A 121 -1.89 23.97 -13.69
C TRP A 121 -1.97 24.28 -12.18
N ARG A 122 -2.67 25.36 -11.78
CA ARG A 122 -2.86 25.71 -10.35
C ARG A 122 -3.69 24.66 -9.62
N HIS A 123 -4.76 24.18 -10.26
CA HIS A 123 -5.57 23.08 -9.71
C HIS A 123 -4.72 21.82 -9.56
N GLY A 124 -3.90 21.51 -10.58
CA GLY A 124 -2.99 20.36 -10.53
C GLY A 124 -1.98 20.46 -9.39
N LEU A 125 -1.32 21.62 -9.24
CA LEU A 125 -0.32 21.84 -8.20
C LEU A 125 -0.94 21.80 -6.80
N LEU A 126 -2.11 22.44 -6.62
CA LEU A 126 -2.87 22.36 -5.37
C LEU A 126 -3.23 20.92 -5.03
N ALA A 127 -3.81 20.19 -5.96
CA ALA A 127 -4.24 18.80 -5.71
C ALA A 127 -3.05 17.90 -5.35
N ALA A 128 -1.95 17.98 -6.09
CA ALA A 128 -0.75 17.19 -5.79
C ALA A 128 -0.12 17.61 -4.44
N GLY A 129 -0.03 18.91 -4.17
CA GLY A 129 0.47 19.45 -2.92
C GLY A 129 -0.39 19.00 -1.72
N ILE A 130 -1.73 19.15 -1.82
CA ILE A 130 -2.66 18.71 -0.77
C ILE A 130 -2.51 17.20 -0.53
N LEU A 131 -2.50 16.39 -1.58
CA LEU A 131 -2.32 14.93 -1.42
C LEU A 131 -1.02 14.60 -0.69
N ALA A 132 0.06 15.31 -1.00
CA ALA A 132 1.36 15.13 -0.37
C ALA A 132 1.42 15.65 1.09
N THR A 133 0.40 16.36 1.60
CA THR A 133 0.30 16.73 3.02
C THR A 133 -0.47 15.70 3.85
N LEU A 134 -1.20 14.78 3.21
CA LEU A 134 -2.09 13.87 3.91
C LEU A 134 -1.31 12.72 4.56
N SER A 135 -1.48 12.57 5.86
CA SER A 135 -0.68 11.64 6.70
C SER A 135 -0.72 10.19 6.22
N LEU A 136 -1.90 9.66 5.89
CA LEU A 136 -2.04 8.30 5.39
C LEU A 136 -1.30 8.10 4.07
N PHE A 137 -1.35 9.07 3.14
CA PHE A 137 -0.61 9.00 1.89
C PHE A 137 0.90 8.92 2.18
N LEU A 138 1.43 9.84 3.01
CA LEU A 138 2.85 9.86 3.38
C LEU A 138 3.28 8.57 4.09
N GLN A 139 2.48 8.05 5.02
CA GLN A 139 2.76 6.81 5.72
C GLN A 139 2.93 5.63 4.76
N ARG A 140 2.02 5.51 3.77
CA ARG A 140 2.07 4.39 2.80
C ARG A 140 3.16 4.55 1.74
N THR A 141 3.73 5.75 1.54
CA THR A 141 4.80 5.98 0.55
C THR A 141 6.12 5.29 0.89
N ARG A 142 6.39 5.03 2.16
CA ARG A 142 7.68 4.54 2.65
C ARG A 142 7.66 3.08 3.11
N ALA A 143 6.48 2.49 3.23
CA ALA A 143 6.29 1.11 3.63
C ALA A 143 6.05 0.21 2.41
N VAL A 144 6.54 -1.02 2.43
CA VAL A 144 6.19 -2.01 1.39
C VAL A 144 4.73 -2.38 1.52
N ASN A 145 3.95 -2.08 0.52
CA ASN A 145 2.50 -2.33 0.51
C ASN A 145 1.92 -2.41 -0.90
N THR A 146 0.73 -2.96 -1.01
CA THR A 146 0.00 -3.07 -2.28
C THR A 146 -0.89 -1.85 -2.57
N ASP A 147 -1.10 -0.97 -1.58
CA ASP A 147 -2.03 0.16 -1.67
C ASP A 147 -1.52 1.28 -2.57
N MET A 148 -0.21 1.59 -2.50
CA MET A 148 0.38 2.63 -3.35
C MET A 148 0.39 2.26 -4.83
N PRO A 149 0.79 1.05 -5.25
CA PRO A 149 0.63 0.61 -6.63
C PRO A 149 -0.84 0.56 -7.09
N LEU A 150 -1.76 0.12 -6.23
CA LEU A 150 -3.20 0.19 -6.51
C LEU A 150 -3.64 1.62 -6.78
N LEU A 151 -3.24 2.57 -5.93
CA LEU A 151 -3.59 3.99 -6.07
C LEU A 151 -3.04 4.58 -7.37
N ALA A 152 -1.80 4.22 -7.74
CA ALA A 152 -1.20 4.57 -9.02
C ALA A 152 -2.03 4.04 -10.19
N GLY A 153 -2.46 2.79 -10.16
CA GLY A 153 -3.33 2.19 -11.18
C GLY A 153 -4.71 2.87 -11.28
N ILE A 154 -5.35 3.16 -10.13
CA ILE A 154 -6.64 3.87 -10.08
C ILE A 154 -6.52 5.26 -10.72
N THR A 155 -5.55 6.08 -10.27
CA THR A 155 -5.37 7.44 -10.76
C THR A 155 -5.02 7.45 -12.24
N THR A 156 -4.18 6.51 -12.70
CA THR A 156 -3.82 6.37 -14.12
C THR A 156 -5.04 6.00 -14.97
N THR A 157 -5.90 5.09 -14.49
CA THR A 157 -7.15 4.72 -15.19
C THR A 157 -8.04 5.93 -15.41
N VAL A 158 -8.23 6.75 -14.36
CA VAL A 158 -9.02 8.00 -14.45
C VAL A 158 -8.39 8.97 -15.47
N LEU A 159 -7.08 9.20 -15.38
CA LEU A 159 -6.38 10.10 -16.31
C LEU A 159 -6.50 9.65 -17.76
N PHE A 160 -6.27 8.38 -18.02
CA PHE A 160 -6.32 7.84 -19.38
C PHE A 160 -7.71 7.94 -20.01
N LEU A 161 -8.77 7.78 -19.21
CA LEU A 161 -10.13 7.99 -19.67
C LEU A 161 -10.44 9.47 -19.95
N LEU A 162 -9.95 10.39 -19.10
CA LEU A 162 -10.06 11.83 -19.31
C LEU A 162 -9.32 12.29 -20.58
N GLU A 163 -8.15 11.73 -20.83
CA GLU A 163 -7.34 12.02 -22.03
C GLU A 163 -7.76 11.22 -23.27
N ASN A 164 -8.85 10.46 -23.21
CA ASN A 164 -9.33 9.61 -24.31
C ASN A 164 -8.26 8.67 -24.88
N LYS A 165 -7.41 8.12 -24.01
CA LYS A 165 -6.39 7.15 -24.44
C LYS A 165 -7.03 5.88 -25.03
N PRO A 166 -6.31 5.17 -25.91
CA PRO A 166 -6.78 3.88 -26.43
C PRO A 166 -7.20 2.89 -25.35
N ALA A 167 -8.17 2.04 -25.63
CA ALA A 167 -8.74 1.07 -24.68
C ALA A 167 -7.69 0.19 -23.97
N TRP A 168 -6.62 -0.22 -24.68
CA TRP A 168 -5.59 -1.06 -24.10
C TRP A 168 -4.70 -0.34 -23.07
N TRP A 169 -4.54 1.01 -23.15
CA TRP A 169 -3.86 1.79 -22.11
C TRP A 169 -4.65 1.81 -20.81
N VAL A 170 -5.97 2.04 -20.93
CA VAL A 170 -6.87 1.99 -19.77
C VAL A 170 -6.86 0.60 -19.15
N ALA A 171 -6.95 -0.43 -19.99
CA ALA A 171 -6.89 -1.82 -19.54
C ALA A 171 -5.55 -2.16 -18.87
N ALA A 172 -4.42 -1.66 -19.37
CA ALA A 172 -3.12 -1.86 -18.76
C ALA A 172 -3.01 -1.20 -17.38
N ALA A 173 -3.60 0.00 -17.19
CA ALA A 173 -3.65 0.67 -15.89
C ALA A 173 -4.50 -0.12 -14.87
N VAL A 174 -5.67 -0.62 -15.29
CA VAL A 174 -6.51 -1.50 -14.47
C VAL A 174 -5.78 -2.80 -14.15
N ALA A 175 -5.17 -3.43 -15.14
CA ALA A 175 -4.40 -4.67 -14.94
C ALA A 175 -3.24 -4.45 -13.97
N GLY A 176 -2.53 -3.34 -14.07
CA GLY A 176 -1.50 -2.96 -13.09
C GLY A 176 -2.05 -2.97 -11.67
N ALA A 177 -3.21 -2.35 -11.43
CA ALA A 177 -3.86 -2.37 -10.11
C ALA A 177 -4.19 -3.81 -9.67
N VAL A 178 -4.71 -4.65 -10.58
CA VAL A 178 -5.03 -6.07 -10.31
C VAL A 178 -3.77 -6.87 -9.99
N TRP A 179 -2.67 -6.69 -10.71
CA TRP A 179 -1.42 -7.40 -10.46
C TRP A 179 -0.80 -7.12 -9.07
N PHE A 180 -1.13 -5.97 -8.47
CA PHE A 180 -0.66 -5.64 -7.12
C PHE A 180 -1.63 -6.04 -6.01
N LYS A 181 -2.94 -5.89 -6.22
CA LYS A 181 -3.91 -6.09 -5.13
C LYS A 181 -5.06 -7.05 -5.46
N GLY A 182 -4.90 -7.83 -6.51
CA GLY A 182 -5.91 -8.82 -6.89
C GLY A 182 -7.24 -8.17 -7.30
N LEU A 183 -8.35 -8.77 -6.89
CA LEU A 183 -9.69 -8.29 -7.27
C LEU A 183 -9.99 -6.86 -6.78
N ASP A 184 -9.34 -6.37 -5.71
CA ASP A 184 -9.44 -4.98 -5.28
C ASP A 184 -8.97 -4.00 -6.38
N GLY A 185 -8.12 -4.45 -7.32
CA GLY A 185 -7.69 -3.68 -8.48
C GLY A 185 -8.82 -3.22 -9.38
N PHE A 186 -9.94 -3.94 -9.40
CA PHE A 186 -11.14 -3.52 -10.15
C PHE A 186 -11.82 -2.28 -9.57
N LEU A 187 -11.43 -1.84 -8.36
CA LEU A 187 -11.84 -0.55 -7.83
C LEU A 187 -11.48 0.60 -8.80
N ALA A 188 -10.42 0.44 -9.61
CA ALA A 188 -10.07 1.38 -10.68
C ALA A 188 -11.21 1.55 -11.70
N VAL A 189 -11.88 0.47 -12.09
CA VAL A 189 -13.03 0.51 -13.01
C VAL A 189 -14.25 1.10 -12.31
N ILE A 190 -14.51 0.71 -11.05
CA ILE A 190 -15.64 1.20 -10.26
C ILE A 190 -15.53 2.72 -10.08
N ILE A 191 -14.37 3.23 -9.70
CA ILE A 191 -14.12 4.67 -9.52
C ILE A 191 -14.26 5.42 -10.86
N ALA A 192 -13.72 4.87 -11.93
CA ALA A 192 -13.74 5.50 -13.24
C ALA A 192 -15.06 5.29 -14.01
N ALA A 193 -16.04 4.57 -13.45
CA ALA A 193 -17.29 4.19 -14.13
C ALA A 193 -18.02 5.36 -14.82
N PRO A 194 -18.16 6.57 -14.23
CA PRO A 194 -18.81 7.67 -14.91
C PRO A 194 -18.10 8.08 -16.22
N LEU A 195 -16.78 7.95 -16.30
CA LEU A 195 -15.99 8.31 -17.49
C LEU A 195 -16.18 7.32 -18.66
N PHE A 196 -16.74 6.14 -18.42
CA PHE A 196 -17.11 5.22 -19.48
C PHE A 196 -18.45 5.58 -20.16
N PHE A 197 -19.31 6.37 -19.51
CA PHE A 197 -20.62 6.72 -20.02
C PHE A 197 -20.61 7.35 -21.43
N PRO A 198 -19.70 8.29 -21.78
CA PRO A 198 -19.64 8.86 -23.13
C PRO A 198 -18.89 7.96 -24.13
N LYS A 199 -18.32 6.84 -23.70
CA LYS A 199 -17.53 5.97 -24.60
C LYS A 199 -18.44 5.06 -25.41
N SER A 200 -18.02 4.74 -26.63
CA SER A 200 -18.75 3.81 -27.48
C SER A 200 -18.74 2.38 -26.89
N PHE A 201 -19.75 1.59 -27.21
CA PHE A 201 -19.78 0.17 -26.84
C PHE A 201 -18.54 -0.59 -27.30
N ARG A 202 -18.04 -0.29 -28.51
CA ARG A 202 -16.79 -0.89 -29.03
C ARG A 202 -15.60 -0.58 -28.13
N TYR A 203 -15.50 0.65 -27.62
CA TYR A 203 -14.42 1.04 -26.72
C TYR A 203 -14.48 0.27 -25.40
N ILE A 204 -15.68 0.19 -24.79
CA ILE A 204 -15.90 -0.53 -23.52
C ILE A 204 -15.59 -2.02 -23.69
N ARG A 205 -16.14 -2.65 -24.74
CA ARG A 205 -15.87 -4.05 -25.08
C ARG A 205 -14.37 -4.31 -25.25
N ASN A 206 -13.66 -3.45 -25.96
CA ASN A 206 -12.23 -3.60 -26.18
C ASN A 206 -11.45 -3.40 -24.85
N THR A 207 -11.87 -2.48 -23.99
CA THR A 207 -11.25 -2.31 -22.66
C THR A 207 -11.41 -3.58 -21.84
N ILE A 208 -12.61 -4.15 -21.76
CA ILE A 208 -12.86 -5.42 -21.04
C ILE A 208 -12.00 -6.55 -21.65
N PHE A 209 -11.95 -6.66 -22.97
CA PHE A 209 -11.16 -7.68 -23.66
C PHE A 209 -9.66 -7.58 -23.29
N TYR A 210 -9.08 -6.38 -23.30
CA TYR A 210 -7.68 -6.21 -22.92
C TYR A 210 -7.45 -6.41 -21.41
N ILE A 211 -8.40 -6.03 -20.53
CA ILE A 211 -8.29 -6.35 -19.11
C ILE A 211 -8.19 -7.88 -18.92
N LEU A 212 -9.06 -8.63 -19.59
CA LEU A 212 -9.03 -10.10 -19.52
C LEU A 212 -7.70 -10.66 -20.06
N ILE A 213 -7.20 -10.15 -21.19
CA ILE A 213 -5.90 -10.58 -21.73
C ILE A 213 -4.76 -10.34 -20.75
N PHE A 214 -4.75 -9.20 -20.06
CA PHE A 214 -3.66 -8.84 -19.15
C PHE A 214 -3.76 -9.48 -17.78
N THR A 215 -4.94 -9.92 -17.34
CA THR A 215 -5.14 -10.43 -15.98
C THR A 215 -5.49 -11.92 -15.94
N LEU A 216 -6.36 -12.38 -16.83
CA LEU A 216 -6.92 -13.74 -16.79
C LEU A 216 -5.86 -14.87 -16.93
N PRO A 217 -4.80 -14.76 -17.77
CA PRO A 217 -3.84 -15.85 -17.94
C PRO A 217 -3.18 -16.29 -16.64
N TRP A 218 -2.79 -15.36 -15.78
CA TRP A 218 -2.22 -15.69 -14.46
C TRP A 218 -3.23 -16.36 -13.54
N HIS A 219 -4.46 -15.84 -13.48
CA HIS A 219 -5.51 -16.42 -12.64
C HIS A 219 -5.87 -17.83 -13.06
N LEU A 220 -5.94 -18.08 -14.38
CA LEU A 220 -6.19 -19.42 -14.91
C LEU A 220 -5.01 -20.36 -14.62
N TYR A 221 -3.78 -19.90 -14.85
CA TYR A 221 -2.60 -20.67 -14.51
C TYR A 221 -2.58 -21.06 -13.03
N ALA A 222 -2.77 -20.09 -12.13
CA ALA A 222 -2.76 -20.34 -10.70
C ALA A 222 -3.91 -21.29 -10.28
N LEU A 223 -5.10 -21.12 -10.87
CA LEU A 223 -6.24 -21.98 -10.57
C LEU A 223 -6.02 -23.43 -11.04
N VAL A 224 -5.51 -23.61 -12.26
CA VAL A 224 -5.30 -24.96 -12.85
C VAL A 224 -4.12 -25.67 -12.18
N ALA A 225 -3.02 -24.95 -11.92
CA ALA A 225 -1.80 -25.56 -11.38
C ALA A 225 -1.87 -25.81 -9.86
N TYR A 226 -2.59 -24.96 -9.10
CA TYR A 226 -2.58 -24.98 -7.65
C TYR A 226 -3.97 -25.21 -7.02
N GLY A 227 -5.05 -25.18 -7.79
CA GLY A 227 -6.39 -25.50 -7.32
C GLY A 227 -6.76 -24.85 -5.99
N ARG A 228 -6.96 -25.68 -4.95
CA ARG A 228 -7.37 -25.22 -3.61
C ARG A 228 -6.34 -24.29 -2.96
N GLU A 229 -5.05 -24.52 -3.14
CA GLU A 229 -3.99 -23.70 -2.57
C GLU A 229 -4.04 -22.24 -3.11
N PHE A 230 -4.58 -22.06 -4.32
CA PHE A 230 -4.81 -20.75 -4.90
C PHE A 230 -6.17 -20.16 -4.48
N TYR A 231 -7.29 -20.84 -4.77
CA TYR A 231 -8.59 -20.19 -4.63
C TYR A 231 -9.00 -19.98 -3.17
N GLN A 232 -8.52 -20.80 -2.23
CA GLN A 232 -8.86 -20.64 -0.82
C GLN A 232 -8.29 -19.34 -0.23
N PRO A 233 -6.97 -19.05 -0.23
CA PRO A 233 -6.46 -17.79 0.28
C PRO A 233 -6.85 -16.60 -0.60
N TYR A 234 -6.81 -16.73 -1.92
CA TYR A 234 -7.03 -15.63 -2.84
C TYR A 234 -8.47 -15.15 -2.90
N LEU A 235 -9.41 -16.07 -3.10
CA LEU A 235 -10.82 -15.74 -3.33
C LEU A 235 -11.65 -15.86 -2.04
N LEU A 236 -11.57 -17.00 -1.35
CA LEU A 236 -12.42 -17.23 -0.18
C LEU A 236 -12.00 -16.35 1.00
N GLU A 237 -10.73 -16.33 1.36
CA GLU A 237 -10.25 -15.59 2.54
C GLU A 237 -10.15 -14.09 2.25
N GLN A 238 -9.43 -13.69 1.20
CA GLN A 238 -9.13 -12.28 0.94
C GLN A 238 -10.30 -11.48 0.35
N VAL A 239 -11.32 -12.13 -0.23
CA VAL A 239 -12.48 -11.43 -0.82
C VAL A 239 -13.75 -11.76 -0.04
N ILE A 240 -14.17 -13.04 -0.01
CA ILE A 240 -15.48 -13.41 0.54
C ILE A 240 -15.50 -13.25 2.05
N GLN A 241 -14.52 -13.79 2.77
CA GLN A 241 -14.49 -13.71 4.22
C GLN A 241 -14.25 -12.27 4.70
N ARG A 242 -13.31 -11.52 4.09
CA ARG A 242 -13.10 -10.11 4.45
C ARG A 242 -14.34 -9.24 4.23
N ALA A 243 -15.15 -9.55 3.23
CA ALA A 243 -16.41 -8.84 2.98
C ALA A 243 -17.51 -9.23 3.96
N SER A 244 -17.63 -10.52 4.32
CA SER A 244 -18.76 -11.09 5.05
C SER A 244 -18.54 -11.28 6.54
N THR A 245 -17.27 -11.38 6.99
CA THR A 245 -16.90 -11.63 8.38
C THR A 245 -15.81 -10.66 8.84
N GLN A 246 -15.67 -10.54 10.15
CA GLN A 246 -14.55 -9.83 10.76
C GLN A 246 -13.41 -10.81 10.96
N ILE A 247 -12.27 -10.56 10.33
CA ILE A 247 -11.06 -11.36 10.48
C ILE A 247 -9.91 -10.52 11.05
N GLU A 248 -8.89 -11.17 11.58
CA GLU A 248 -7.66 -10.53 12.06
C GLU A 248 -7.89 -9.45 13.14
N PHE A 249 -8.89 -9.65 14.04
CA PHE A 249 -9.23 -8.72 15.13
C PHE A 249 -9.70 -7.32 14.71
N HIS A 250 -10.10 -7.12 13.46
CA HIS A 250 -10.57 -5.83 12.98
C HIS A 250 -12.08 -5.64 13.22
N PHE A 251 -12.45 -5.35 14.49
CA PHE A 251 -13.83 -5.23 14.97
C PHE A 251 -14.35 -3.77 14.91
N GLU A 252 -14.04 -3.07 13.85
CA GLU A 252 -14.34 -1.66 13.72
C GLU A 252 -15.82 -1.39 13.43
N SER A 253 -16.35 -0.24 13.95
CA SER A 253 -17.73 0.18 13.74
C SER A 253 -18.00 0.57 12.28
N ARG A 254 -19.30 0.58 11.87
CA ARG A 254 -19.67 1.06 10.53
C ARG A 254 -19.31 2.53 10.26
N TRP A 255 -19.08 3.32 11.30
CA TRP A 255 -18.69 4.72 11.20
C TRP A 255 -17.16 4.91 11.13
N TYR A 256 -16.39 3.84 11.17
CA TYR A 256 -14.94 3.83 11.29
C TYR A 256 -14.25 4.80 10.32
N TYR A 257 -14.56 4.72 9.03
CA TYR A 257 -13.89 5.58 8.05
C TYR A 257 -14.29 7.05 8.17
N LEU A 258 -15.51 7.37 8.58
CA LEU A 258 -15.92 8.75 8.81
C LEU A 258 -15.21 9.34 10.04
N VAL A 259 -15.11 8.56 11.12
CA VAL A 259 -14.34 8.94 12.30
C VAL A 259 -12.86 9.09 11.96
N TYR A 260 -12.30 8.15 11.23
CA TYR A 260 -10.92 8.21 10.79
C TYR A 260 -10.62 9.47 9.95
N LEU A 261 -11.47 9.79 8.97
CA LEU A 261 -11.34 11.00 8.18
C LEU A 261 -11.46 12.27 9.03
N TYR A 262 -12.41 12.30 9.96
CA TYR A 262 -12.55 13.42 10.89
C TYR A 262 -11.28 13.67 11.72
N GLN A 263 -10.70 12.61 12.26
CA GLN A 263 -9.49 12.67 13.09
C GLN A 263 -8.23 13.06 12.28
N ASN A 264 -8.13 12.63 11.02
CA ASN A 264 -6.90 12.77 10.23
C ASN A 264 -6.88 13.94 9.25
N LEU A 265 -8.03 14.44 8.77
CA LEU A 265 -8.09 15.59 7.88
C LEU A 265 -8.14 16.92 8.64
N GLY A 266 -8.67 16.94 9.85
CA GLY A 266 -8.90 18.15 10.63
C GLY A 266 -10.07 18.99 10.12
N ILE A 267 -10.62 19.85 11.00
CA ILE A 267 -11.84 20.64 10.74
C ILE A 267 -11.68 21.55 9.51
N GLY A 268 -10.51 22.19 9.35
CA GLY A 268 -10.28 23.12 8.22
C GLY A 268 -10.37 22.43 6.85
N ALA A 269 -9.70 21.28 6.69
CA ALA A 269 -9.75 20.53 5.44
C ALA A 269 -11.15 19.97 5.18
N LEU A 270 -11.85 19.47 6.22
CA LEU A 270 -13.22 18.98 6.10
C LEU A 270 -14.20 20.12 5.70
N THR A 271 -14.01 21.32 6.23
CA THR A 271 -14.83 22.48 5.86
C THR A 271 -14.63 22.81 4.36
N VAL A 272 -13.38 22.92 3.90
CA VAL A 272 -13.10 23.21 2.48
C VAL A 272 -13.58 22.07 1.57
N LEU A 273 -13.43 20.81 2.00
CA LEU A 273 -13.98 19.65 1.28
C LEU A 273 -15.50 19.74 1.16
N SER A 274 -16.21 20.07 2.26
CA SER A 274 -17.66 20.23 2.25
C SER A 274 -18.14 21.34 1.33
N ILE A 275 -17.43 22.49 1.32
CA ILE A 275 -17.68 23.59 0.38
C ILE A 275 -17.46 23.13 -1.06
N GLY A 276 -16.39 22.38 -1.31
CA GLY A 276 -16.08 21.81 -2.62
C GLY A 276 -17.18 20.86 -3.10
N VAL A 277 -17.61 19.93 -2.25
CA VAL A 277 -18.72 19.00 -2.54
C VAL A 277 -20.01 19.77 -2.83
N ALA A 278 -20.36 20.75 -2.00
CA ALA A 278 -21.54 21.59 -2.20
C ALA A 278 -21.45 22.35 -3.55
N SER A 279 -20.29 22.91 -3.89
CA SER A 279 -20.05 23.58 -5.18
C SER A 279 -20.25 22.62 -6.36
N LEU A 280 -19.74 21.39 -6.28
CA LEU A 280 -19.93 20.39 -7.33
C LEU A 280 -21.42 19.99 -7.46
N LEU A 281 -22.13 19.79 -6.34
CA LEU A 281 -23.56 19.49 -6.33
C LEU A 281 -24.40 20.60 -6.92
N LEU A 282 -24.09 21.88 -6.63
CA LEU A 282 -24.78 23.03 -7.21
C LEU A 282 -24.65 23.10 -8.73
N ARG A 283 -23.52 22.67 -9.30
CA ARG A 283 -23.35 22.56 -10.77
C ARG A 283 -24.27 21.54 -11.41
N LEU A 284 -24.61 20.49 -10.66
CA LEU A 284 -25.51 19.45 -11.16
C LEU A 284 -26.98 19.91 -11.19
N ARG A 285 -27.31 21.00 -10.48
CA ARG A 285 -28.64 21.63 -10.55
C ARG A 285 -28.82 22.32 -11.89
N SER A 286 -29.28 21.59 -12.90
CA SER A 286 -29.54 22.09 -14.22
C SER A 286 -31.02 21.87 -14.60
N LYS A 287 -31.61 22.86 -15.28
CA LYS A 287 -32.95 22.71 -15.91
C LYS A 287 -32.90 21.90 -17.22
N LYS A 288 -31.70 21.44 -17.62
CA LYS A 288 -31.49 20.67 -18.86
C LYS A 288 -31.84 19.19 -18.68
N PRO A 289 -32.12 18.45 -19.78
CA PRO A 289 -32.32 17.01 -19.73
C PRO A 289 -31.15 16.29 -19.01
N PHE A 290 -31.45 15.22 -18.32
CA PHE A 290 -30.51 14.45 -17.52
C PHE A 290 -29.22 14.11 -18.28
N PHE A 291 -29.33 13.56 -19.48
CA PHE A 291 -28.17 13.15 -20.28
C PHE A 291 -27.24 14.33 -20.68
N ASP A 292 -27.80 15.49 -20.99
CA ASP A 292 -27.02 16.69 -21.32
C ASP A 292 -26.32 17.25 -20.09
N THR A 293 -26.98 17.20 -18.93
CA THR A 293 -26.40 17.59 -17.66
C THR A 293 -25.23 16.68 -17.28
N VAL A 294 -25.38 15.37 -17.43
CA VAL A 294 -24.32 14.37 -17.18
C VAL A 294 -23.13 14.62 -18.10
N ARG A 295 -23.34 14.75 -19.41
CA ARG A 295 -22.24 14.98 -20.38
C ARG A 295 -21.42 16.23 -20.07
N ARG A 296 -22.07 17.31 -19.67
CA ARG A 296 -21.40 18.59 -19.35
C ARG A 296 -20.67 18.57 -18.02
N ASN A 297 -21.16 17.77 -17.07
CA ASN A 297 -20.64 17.71 -15.70
C ASN A 297 -19.97 16.36 -15.40
N LEU A 298 -19.50 15.66 -16.43
CA LEU A 298 -18.95 14.30 -16.28
C LEU A 298 -17.83 14.23 -15.26
N PHE A 299 -16.90 15.21 -15.28
CA PHE A 299 -15.79 15.19 -14.34
C PHE A 299 -16.21 15.57 -12.90
N PRO A 300 -17.03 16.61 -12.63
CA PRO A 300 -17.66 16.80 -11.33
C PRO A 300 -18.38 15.56 -10.79
N ILE A 301 -19.15 14.89 -11.62
CA ILE A 301 -19.83 13.64 -11.25
C ILE A 301 -18.80 12.55 -10.88
N THR A 302 -17.72 12.44 -11.65
CA THR A 302 -16.65 11.47 -11.38
C THR A 302 -15.98 11.73 -10.03
N LEU A 303 -15.71 12.99 -9.67
CA LEU A 303 -15.12 13.33 -8.38
C LEU A 303 -16.04 12.98 -7.20
N LEU A 304 -17.33 13.29 -7.30
CA LEU A 304 -18.32 12.91 -6.27
C LEU A 304 -18.46 11.38 -6.17
N TRP A 305 -18.49 10.70 -7.30
CA TRP A 305 -18.52 9.24 -7.36
C TRP A 305 -17.27 8.63 -6.75
N TRP A 306 -16.10 9.19 -7.06
CA TRP A 306 -14.82 8.74 -6.51
C TRP A 306 -14.74 8.89 -5.00
N LEU A 307 -15.31 9.95 -4.42
CA LEU A 307 -15.42 10.10 -2.97
C LEU A 307 -16.34 9.05 -2.35
N LEU A 308 -17.48 8.78 -3.00
CA LEU A 308 -18.54 7.95 -2.42
C LEU A 308 -18.28 6.44 -2.58
N MET A 309 -17.79 5.99 -3.74
CA MET A 309 -17.73 4.55 -4.04
C MET A 309 -16.76 3.77 -3.16
N PRO A 310 -15.49 4.17 -2.99
CA PRO A 310 -14.62 3.44 -2.08
C PRO A 310 -15.12 3.49 -0.64
N LEU A 311 -15.66 4.65 -0.21
CA LEU A 311 -16.25 4.79 1.11
C LEU A 311 -17.41 3.81 1.31
N ALA A 312 -18.31 3.70 0.34
CA ALA A 312 -19.42 2.76 0.39
C ALA A 312 -18.93 1.30 0.40
N VAL A 313 -18.05 0.93 -0.53
CA VAL A 313 -17.52 -0.44 -0.65
C VAL A 313 -16.86 -0.89 0.65
N PHE A 314 -15.96 -0.10 1.20
CA PHE A 314 -15.23 -0.49 2.41
C PHE A 314 -16.04 -0.34 3.70
N THR A 315 -17.05 0.55 3.74
CA THR A 315 -18.00 0.62 4.88
C THR A 315 -18.92 -0.59 4.93
N LEU A 316 -19.32 -1.11 3.77
CA LEU A 316 -20.16 -2.33 3.69
C LEU A 316 -19.37 -3.59 4.04
N ALA A 317 -18.07 -3.63 3.78
CA ALA A 317 -17.22 -4.73 4.19
C ALA A 317 -17.15 -4.85 5.72
N LYS A 318 -17.06 -6.08 6.23
CA LYS A 318 -17.00 -6.37 7.66
C LYS A 318 -15.61 -6.13 8.26
N THR A 319 -14.56 -6.53 7.53
CA THR A 319 -13.16 -6.26 7.93
C THR A 319 -12.75 -4.87 7.47
N ARG A 320 -12.34 -4.00 8.40
CA ARG A 320 -12.01 -2.60 8.13
C ARG A 320 -10.61 -2.27 8.59
N LEU A 321 -9.77 -1.83 7.65
CA LEU A 321 -8.41 -1.36 7.88
C LEU A 321 -8.31 0.11 7.46
N PHE A 322 -7.61 0.94 8.23
CA PHE A 322 -7.57 2.38 7.98
C PHE A 322 -7.00 2.74 6.61
N TRP A 323 -6.10 1.94 6.08
CA TRP A 323 -5.52 2.19 4.74
C TRP A 323 -6.43 1.80 3.58
N TYR A 324 -7.51 1.05 3.79
CA TYR A 324 -8.47 0.75 2.72
C TYR A 324 -9.14 2.02 2.18
N ILE A 325 -9.20 3.09 2.98
CA ILE A 325 -9.75 4.37 2.55
C ILE A 325 -8.78 5.18 1.66
N LEU A 326 -7.51 4.80 1.51
CA LEU A 326 -6.53 5.53 0.71
C LEU A 326 -6.99 5.87 -0.72
N PRO A 327 -7.76 5.02 -1.44
CA PRO A 327 -8.26 5.33 -2.77
C PRO A 327 -9.10 6.60 -2.89
N ILE A 328 -9.69 7.14 -1.83
CA ILE A 328 -10.46 8.39 -1.89
C ILE A 328 -9.58 9.66 -1.78
N TYR A 329 -8.35 9.53 -1.30
CA TYR A 329 -7.46 10.67 -1.00
C TYR A 329 -7.17 11.56 -2.22
N PRO A 330 -6.92 11.02 -3.43
CA PRO A 330 -6.82 11.85 -4.63
C PRO A 330 -8.09 12.67 -4.92
N ALA A 331 -9.27 12.08 -4.74
CA ALA A 331 -10.53 12.80 -4.94
C ALA A 331 -10.71 13.91 -3.89
N ILE A 332 -10.38 13.67 -2.62
CA ILE A 332 -10.37 14.70 -1.56
C ILE A 332 -9.47 15.86 -1.97
N ALA A 333 -8.23 15.58 -2.38
CA ALA A 333 -7.27 16.59 -2.79
C ALA A 333 -7.76 17.39 -4.02
N LEU A 334 -8.34 16.73 -5.01
CA LEU A 334 -8.90 17.34 -6.22
C LEU A 334 -10.11 18.23 -5.90
N VAL A 335 -11.02 17.80 -5.02
CA VAL A 335 -12.21 18.57 -4.63
C VAL A 335 -11.82 19.79 -3.81
N ILE A 336 -10.87 19.65 -2.87
CA ILE A 336 -10.34 20.80 -2.11
C ILE A 336 -9.63 21.79 -3.05
N ALA A 337 -8.80 21.30 -3.98
CA ALA A 337 -8.11 22.14 -4.97
C ALA A 337 -9.09 22.90 -5.84
N GLU A 338 -10.18 22.28 -6.27
CA GLU A 338 -11.24 22.89 -7.04
C GLU A 338 -11.97 23.97 -6.21
N ALA A 339 -12.27 23.72 -4.94
CA ALA A 339 -12.91 24.70 -4.08
C ALA A 339 -12.05 25.96 -3.90
N ILE A 340 -10.74 25.77 -3.65
CA ILE A 340 -9.79 26.88 -3.46
C ILE A 340 -9.61 27.68 -4.76
N ALA A 341 -9.40 26.97 -5.87
CA ALA A 341 -9.07 27.63 -7.14
C ALA A 341 -10.23 28.44 -7.74
N ARG A 342 -11.47 28.10 -7.39
CA ARG A 342 -12.67 28.83 -7.84
C ARG A 342 -12.96 30.11 -7.11
N TRP A 343 -12.38 30.34 -5.94
CA TRP A 343 -12.67 31.58 -5.17
C TRP A 343 -12.22 32.83 -5.85
N GLY A 344 -11.63 32.76 -7.05
CA GLY A 344 -11.20 33.94 -7.74
C GLY A 344 -11.12 33.86 -9.26
N GLU A 345 -12.01 34.54 -9.94
CA GLU A 345 -11.94 34.76 -11.41
C GLU A 345 -11.12 36.00 -11.79
N SER A 346 -10.76 36.88 -10.84
CA SER A 346 -9.97 38.07 -11.09
C SER A 346 -8.46 37.77 -11.19
N VAL A 347 -7.71 38.67 -11.83
CA VAL A 347 -6.23 38.57 -11.91
C VAL A 347 -5.58 38.53 -10.52
N ALA A 348 -6.12 39.29 -9.56
CA ALA A 348 -5.64 39.30 -8.18
C ALA A 348 -5.88 37.96 -7.51
N ALA A 349 -7.04 37.33 -7.70
CA ALA A 349 -7.37 36.02 -7.17
C ALA A 349 -6.51 34.93 -7.80
N HIS A 350 -6.19 34.96 -9.08
CA HIS A 350 -5.23 34.06 -9.71
C HIS A 350 -3.83 34.12 -9.08
N ARG A 351 -3.38 35.31 -8.64
CA ARG A 351 -2.12 35.47 -7.90
C ARG A 351 -2.22 34.81 -6.52
N VAL A 352 -3.31 35.04 -5.80
CA VAL A 352 -3.57 34.40 -4.48
C VAL A 352 -3.58 32.87 -4.60
N VAL A 353 -4.32 32.33 -5.57
CA VAL A 353 -4.36 30.88 -5.81
C VAL A 353 -2.97 30.32 -6.15
N THR A 354 -2.16 31.07 -6.91
CA THR A 354 -0.78 30.68 -7.21
C THR A 354 0.07 30.63 -5.95
N ILE A 355 -0.01 31.66 -5.10
CA ILE A 355 0.73 31.71 -3.82
C ILE A 355 0.31 30.57 -2.92
N LEU A 356 -1.00 30.31 -2.81
CA LEU A 356 -1.53 29.17 -2.04
C LEU A 356 -1.02 27.84 -2.59
N ALA A 357 -1.02 27.64 -3.91
CA ALA A 357 -0.55 26.39 -4.52
C ALA A 357 0.95 26.15 -4.25
N VAL A 358 1.76 27.19 -4.36
CA VAL A 358 3.20 27.13 -4.02
C VAL A 358 3.37 26.90 -2.52
N GLY A 359 2.63 27.62 -1.68
CA GLY A 359 2.68 27.48 -0.22
C GLY A 359 2.31 26.07 0.26
N VAL A 360 1.26 25.48 -0.32
CA VAL A 360 0.86 24.09 -0.03
C VAL A 360 1.94 23.10 -0.45
N ALA A 361 2.57 23.29 -1.62
CA ALA A 361 3.66 22.42 -2.06
C ALA A 361 4.89 22.51 -1.10
N VAL A 362 5.26 23.71 -0.67
CA VAL A 362 6.33 23.92 0.32
C VAL A 362 5.95 23.30 1.67
N GLN A 363 4.71 23.49 2.11
CA GLN A 363 4.18 22.86 3.33
C GLN A 363 4.23 21.33 3.26
N ALA A 364 3.94 20.75 2.07
CA ALA A 364 4.04 19.30 1.87
C ALA A 364 5.46 18.79 2.08
N LEU A 365 6.48 19.49 1.59
CA LEU A 365 7.88 19.15 1.83
C LEU A 365 8.23 19.21 3.33
N PHE A 366 7.75 20.23 4.03
CA PHE A 366 7.94 20.35 5.47
C PHE A 366 7.27 19.21 6.24
N ILE A 367 6.01 18.90 5.96
CA ILE A 367 5.27 17.79 6.60
C ILE A 367 5.96 16.45 6.28
N ALA A 368 6.37 16.22 5.03
CA ALA A 368 7.08 15.02 4.65
C ALA A 368 8.42 14.87 5.41
N SER A 369 9.19 15.95 5.57
CA SER A 369 10.45 15.92 6.33
C SER A 369 10.21 15.57 7.79
N LYS A 370 9.18 16.14 8.42
CA LYS A 370 8.79 15.79 9.80
C LYS A 370 8.31 14.35 9.92
N SER A 371 7.49 13.88 8.99
CA SER A 371 7.03 12.50 8.94
C SER A 371 8.20 11.50 8.89
N VAL A 372 9.27 11.82 8.17
CA VAL A 372 10.50 11.01 8.12
C VAL A 372 11.25 11.02 9.47
N GLU A 373 11.27 12.15 10.17
CA GLU A 373 11.89 12.26 11.50
C GLU A 373 11.08 11.50 12.57
N PHE A 374 9.76 11.63 12.57
CA PHE A 374 8.88 10.98 13.55
C PHE A 374 8.74 9.47 13.36
N GLY A 375 8.96 8.94 12.16
CA GLY A 375 9.03 7.50 11.89
C GLY A 375 10.13 6.75 12.67
N LYS A 376 10.96 7.48 13.42
CA LYS A 376 11.98 6.92 14.31
C LYS A 376 11.44 6.21 15.56
N ALA A 377 10.15 6.35 15.87
CA ALA A 377 9.71 6.15 17.25
C ALA A 377 9.26 4.73 17.62
N SER A 378 9.07 3.80 16.70
CA SER A 378 8.66 2.46 17.12
C SER A 378 8.77 1.40 16.02
N VAL A 379 9.91 0.73 15.95
CA VAL A 379 9.88 -0.66 15.50
C VAL A 379 9.55 -1.49 16.73
N PRO A 380 8.37 -2.12 16.83
CA PRO A 380 8.09 -3.03 17.94
C PRO A 380 9.09 -4.18 17.91
N ALA A 381 9.85 -4.34 18.99
CA ALA A 381 10.79 -5.42 19.25
C ALA A 381 11.85 -5.65 18.15
N PRO A 382 12.81 -4.74 17.91
CA PRO A 382 13.98 -5.04 17.07
C PRO A 382 14.76 -6.26 17.59
N ASP A 383 14.72 -6.51 18.89
CA ASP A 383 15.40 -7.61 19.57
C ASP A 383 15.19 -8.97 18.89
N ARG A 384 13.97 -9.32 18.55
CA ARG A 384 13.67 -10.62 17.90
C ARG A 384 14.25 -10.74 16.50
N ILE A 385 14.32 -9.62 15.77
CA ILE A 385 14.93 -9.57 14.44
C ILE A 385 16.45 -9.71 14.57
N GLU A 386 17.06 -9.02 15.54
CA GLU A 386 18.48 -9.12 15.81
C GLU A 386 18.87 -10.55 16.20
N VAL A 387 18.10 -11.18 17.08
CA VAL A 387 18.31 -12.60 17.44
C VAL A 387 18.19 -13.49 16.20
N ALA A 388 17.16 -13.32 15.35
CA ALA A 388 17.01 -14.12 14.14
C ALA A 388 18.17 -13.93 13.15
N MET A 389 18.68 -12.72 12.99
CA MET A 389 19.86 -12.43 12.15
C MET A 389 21.14 -13.10 12.69
N GLU A 390 21.37 -13.03 14.00
CA GLU A 390 22.52 -13.71 14.62
C GLU A 390 22.39 -15.23 14.52
N MET A 391 21.19 -15.77 14.75
CA MET A 391 20.92 -17.21 14.58
C MET A 391 21.16 -17.68 13.13
N SER A 392 20.86 -16.81 12.14
CA SER A 392 21.17 -17.09 10.73
C SER A 392 22.65 -17.32 10.45
N LYS A 393 23.54 -16.72 11.23
CA LYS A 393 25.00 -16.86 11.06
C LYS A 393 25.53 -18.19 11.61
N LEU A 394 24.77 -18.88 12.45
CA LEU A 394 25.20 -20.07 13.16
C LEU A 394 25.04 -21.38 12.37
N GLY A 395 24.36 -21.33 11.25
CA GLY A 395 24.19 -22.50 10.38
C GLY A 395 22.89 -22.46 9.59
N SER A 396 22.78 -23.37 8.61
CA SER A 396 21.60 -23.54 7.77
C SER A 396 20.59 -24.45 8.45
N GLY A 397 19.31 -24.21 8.20
CA GLY A 397 18.23 -25.08 8.63
C GLY A 397 16.99 -24.33 9.07
N GLU A 398 16.10 -25.04 9.73
CA GLU A 398 14.87 -24.50 10.29
C GLU A 398 15.14 -23.80 11.63
N LEU A 399 14.49 -22.66 11.87
CA LEU A 399 14.44 -21.97 13.15
C LEU A 399 13.09 -22.23 13.81
N ALA A 400 13.08 -22.92 14.96
CA ALA A 400 11.87 -23.11 15.75
C ALA A 400 11.62 -21.88 16.63
N ILE A 401 10.46 -21.26 16.53
CA ILE A 401 10.11 -20.07 17.31
C ILE A 401 8.94 -20.39 18.24
N LEU A 402 9.14 -20.21 19.53
CA LEU A 402 8.04 -20.17 20.48
C LEU A 402 7.44 -18.78 20.48
N VAL A 403 6.20 -18.67 20.00
CA VAL A 403 5.47 -17.40 19.93
C VAL A 403 5.34 -16.79 21.34
N PRO A 404 5.52 -15.47 21.54
CA PRO A 404 5.51 -14.83 22.84
C PRO A 404 4.27 -15.12 23.69
N PRO A 405 4.36 -15.09 25.03
CA PRO A 405 3.23 -15.42 25.92
C PRO A 405 1.98 -14.61 25.63
N SER A 406 2.13 -13.28 25.44
CA SER A 406 1.01 -12.37 25.12
C SER A 406 0.23 -12.77 23.86
N GLU A 407 0.94 -13.21 22.83
CA GLU A 407 0.34 -13.64 21.58
C GLU A 407 -0.27 -15.04 21.70
N ARG A 408 0.37 -15.95 22.47
CA ARG A 408 -0.21 -17.27 22.78
C ARG A 408 -1.52 -17.15 23.56
N GLU A 409 -1.59 -16.26 24.55
CA GLU A 409 -2.79 -15.98 25.33
C GLU A 409 -3.91 -15.38 24.45
N ALA A 410 -3.58 -14.39 23.63
CA ALA A 410 -4.52 -13.83 22.69
C ALA A 410 -5.10 -14.89 21.75
N MET A 411 -4.29 -15.84 21.34
CA MET A 411 -4.67 -16.95 20.47
C MET A 411 -5.56 -17.99 21.15
N ALA A 412 -5.36 -18.23 22.45
CA ALA A 412 -6.14 -19.21 23.20
C ALA A 412 -7.62 -18.79 23.32
N VAL A 413 -7.91 -17.50 23.33
CA VAL A 413 -9.28 -16.92 23.46
C VAL A 413 -10.03 -16.91 22.13
N LEU A 414 -9.36 -17.15 21.00
CA LEU A 414 -10.00 -17.07 19.68
C LEU A 414 -10.90 -18.26 19.39
N PRO A 415 -12.07 -18.01 18.75
CA PRO A 415 -12.90 -19.06 18.21
C PRO A 415 -12.11 -19.95 17.23
N ALA A 416 -12.42 -21.25 17.19
CA ALA A 416 -11.78 -22.21 16.28
C ALA A 416 -11.84 -21.76 14.80
N THR A 417 -12.93 -21.09 14.40
CA THR A 417 -13.09 -20.52 13.06
C THR A 417 -12.10 -19.39 12.73
N ALA A 418 -11.73 -18.59 13.74
CA ALA A 418 -10.72 -17.55 13.58
C ALA A 418 -9.30 -18.11 13.51
N ARG A 419 -9.06 -19.25 14.16
CA ARG A 419 -7.77 -19.98 14.13
C ARG A 419 -7.45 -20.60 12.77
N LEU A 420 -8.44 -20.74 11.89
CA LEU A 420 -8.26 -21.25 10.53
C LEU A 420 -7.85 -20.17 9.53
N SER A 421 -7.76 -18.91 9.95
CA SER A 421 -7.31 -17.84 9.05
C SER A 421 -5.81 -17.92 8.79
N SER A 422 -5.37 -17.45 7.63
CA SER A 422 -3.96 -17.39 7.22
C SER A 422 -3.07 -16.64 8.21
N SER A 423 -3.64 -15.75 9.04
CA SER A 423 -2.94 -14.98 10.07
C SER A 423 -2.12 -15.82 11.05
N PHE A 424 -2.58 -17.04 11.35
CA PHE A 424 -1.86 -17.97 12.24
C PHE A 424 -0.57 -18.53 11.63
N ARG A 425 -0.51 -18.56 10.31
CA ARG A 425 0.67 -18.96 9.58
C ARG A 425 1.90 -18.11 9.93
N TYR A 426 1.68 -16.85 10.28
CA TYR A 426 2.71 -15.84 10.42
C TYR A 426 3.26 -15.69 11.85
N GLY A 427 2.68 -16.36 12.83
CA GLY A 427 3.15 -16.31 14.23
C GLY A 427 3.16 -14.91 14.87
N GLY A 428 2.44 -13.94 14.33
CA GLY A 428 2.52 -12.53 14.72
C GLY A 428 3.84 -11.83 14.37
N MET A 429 4.80 -12.54 13.77
CA MET A 429 6.17 -12.11 13.55
C MET A 429 6.68 -12.37 12.12
N PRO A 430 5.93 -12.03 11.05
CA PRO A 430 6.30 -12.41 9.69
C PRO A 430 7.62 -11.78 9.20
N ALA A 431 8.06 -10.66 9.77
CA ALA A 431 9.32 -10.04 9.40
C ALA A 431 10.55 -10.91 9.73
N ILE A 432 10.44 -11.81 10.71
CA ILE A 432 11.53 -12.73 11.05
C ILE A 432 11.92 -13.60 9.85
N THR A 433 10.96 -14.04 9.04
CA THR A 433 11.24 -14.90 7.88
C THR A 433 12.13 -14.17 6.86
N TYR A 434 11.96 -12.88 6.70
CA TYR A 434 12.79 -12.06 5.83
C TYR A 434 14.24 -11.95 6.31
N TYR A 435 14.44 -11.80 7.62
CA TYR A 435 15.76 -11.60 8.22
C TYR A 435 16.47 -12.90 8.57
N TYR A 436 15.73 -14.00 8.78
CA TYR A 436 16.32 -15.33 8.93
C TYR A 436 16.61 -15.92 7.55
N THR A 437 17.84 -15.73 7.06
CA THR A 437 18.24 -16.13 5.69
C THR A 437 18.79 -17.54 5.60
N ALA A 438 19.01 -18.23 6.72
CA ALA A 438 19.63 -19.55 6.77
C ALA A 438 18.67 -20.71 6.41
N GLY A 439 17.37 -20.46 6.40
CA GLY A 439 16.37 -21.50 6.12
C GLY A 439 14.95 -21.02 6.31
N THR A 440 14.08 -21.93 6.75
CA THR A 440 12.68 -21.66 7.08
C THR A 440 12.47 -21.42 8.58
N VAL A 441 11.32 -20.88 8.91
CA VAL A 441 10.92 -20.57 10.29
C VAL A 441 9.66 -21.37 10.63
N ARG A 442 9.62 -22.01 11.79
CA ARG A 442 8.43 -22.71 12.28
C ARG A 442 7.93 -22.09 13.58
N PHE A 443 6.67 -21.65 13.60
CA PHE A 443 6.04 -21.01 14.74
C PHE A 443 5.27 -22.03 15.60
N PHE A 444 5.50 -22.00 16.91
CA PHE A 444 4.83 -22.83 17.89
C PHE A 444 4.02 -21.97 18.85
N TYR A 445 2.74 -22.28 19.00
CA TYR A 445 1.83 -21.64 19.94
C TYR A 445 1.63 -22.44 21.22
N ASN A 446 2.03 -23.72 21.20
CA ASN A 446 1.98 -24.64 22.35
C ASN A 446 3.39 -24.97 22.81
N ILE A 447 3.64 -24.84 24.13
CA ILE A 447 4.95 -25.09 24.75
C ILE A 447 5.33 -26.57 24.64
N ASP A 448 4.38 -27.48 24.86
CA ASP A 448 4.65 -28.93 24.85
C ASP A 448 4.98 -29.43 23.43
N GLU A 449 4.25 -28.90 22.41
CA GLU A 449 4.58 -29.17 21.01
C GLU A 449 5.96 -28.62 20.64
N PHE A 450 6.30 -27.41 21.10
CA PHE A 450 7.61 -26.81 20.87
C PHE A 450 8.72 -27.67 21.49
N ARG A 451 8.57 -28.07 22.75
CA ARG A 451 9.55 -28.94 23.45
C ARG A 451 9.68 -30.31 22.79
N ALA A 452 8.55 -30.93 22.45
CA ALA A 452 8.54 -32.20 21.73
C ALA A 452 9.27 -32.11 20.40
N TYR A 453 9.03 -31.03 19.68
CA TYR A 453 9.69 -30.74 18.40
C TYR A 453 11.20 -30.59 18.56
N LEU A 454 11.66 -29.77 19.52
CA LEU A 454 13.08 -29.63 19.83
C LEU A 454 13.69 -30.95 20.26
N GLY A 455 12.96 -31.80 20.98
CA GLY A 455 13.41 -33.14 21.37
C GLY A 455 13.64 -34.08 20.19
N ALA A 456 12.90 -33.94 19.12
CA ALA A 456 12.93 -34.80 17.95
C ALA A 456 13.80 -34.29 16.77
N HIS A 457 14.16 -33.00 16.75
CA HIS A 457 14.84 -32.37 15.61
C HIS A 457 16.06 -31.57 16.05
N ASP A 458 17.11 -31.61 15.23
CA ASP A 458 18.31 -30.77 15.43
C ASP A 458 18.10 -29.40 14.77
N VAL A 459 17.38 -28.52 15.46
CA VAL A 459 17.02 -27.18 14.99
C VAL A 459 17.36 -26.12 16.04
N ASN A 460 17.76 -24.94 15.60
CA ASN A 460 17.93 -23.80 16.48
C ASN A 460 16.56 -23.26 16.95
N ALA A 461 16.55 -22.58 18.09
CA ALA A 461 15.32 -22.05 18.65
C ALA A 461 15.42 -20.54 18.97
N LEU A 462 14.29 -19.85 18.88
CA LEU A 462 14.11 -18.48 19.33
C LEU A 462 12.87 -18.39 20.22
N MET A 463 12.98 -17.71 21.35
CA MET A 463 11.86 -17.54 22.27
C MET A 463 12.01 -16.24 23.08
N ALA A 464 10.92 -15.84 23.72
CA ALA A 464 10.99 -14.73 24.68
C ALA A 464 11.85 -15.11 25.89
N THR A 465 12.58 -14.14 26.47
CA THR A 465 13.39 -14.35 27.68
C THR A 465 12.55 -14.90 28.84
N ALA A 466 11.28 -14.53 28.95
CA ALA A 466 10.35 -15.08 29.93
C ALA A 466 10.11 -16.60 29.79
N ASP A 467 10.39 -17.15 28.61
CA ASP A 467 10.22 -18.57 28.28
C ASP A 467 11.52 -19.37 28.37
N GLU A 468 12.65 -18.76 28.80
CA GLU A 468 13.98 -19.39 28.89
C GLU A 468 13.97 -20.68 29.73
N LYS A 469 13.10 -20.79 30.72
CA LYS A 469 12.88 -21.97 31.55
C LYS A 469 12.45 -23.23 30.76
N TYR A 470 12.01 -23.06 29.51
CA TYR A 470 11.61 -24.17 28.64
C TYR A 470 12.74 -24.70 27.75
N ILE A 471 13.96 -24.14 27.87
CA ILE A 471 15.13 -24.59 27.12
C ILE A 471 15.47 -26.04 27.57
N PRO A 472 15.63 -26.97 26.64
CA PRO A 472 16.03 -28.34 26.98
C PRO A 472 17.43 -28.38 27.63
N THR A 473 17.62 -29.33 28.55
CA THR A 473 18.91 -29.54 29.23
C THR A 473 19.98 -29.90 28.18
N GLY A 474 21.10 -29.19 28.22
CA GLY A 474 22.23 -29.37 27.30
C GLY A 474 22.28 -28.40 26.12
N ASP A 475 21.19 -27.71 25.81
CA ASP A 475 21.19 -26.67 24.80
C ASP A 475 21.85 -25.38 25.33
N ARG A 476 22.42 -24.57 24.43
CA ARG A 476 23.15 -23.35 24.79
C ARG A 476 22.44 -22.11 24.30
N VAL A 477 22.20 -21.16 25.18
CA VAL A 477 21.88 -19.80 24.82
C VAL A 477 23.12 -19.16 24.16
N VAL A 478 22.95 -18.71 22.92
CA VAL A 478 24.04 -18.16 22.10
C VAL A 478 23.86 -16.68 21.81
N VAL A 479 22.61 -16.20 21.89
CA VAL A 479 22.24 -14.80 21.69
C VAL A 479 21.20 -14.44 22.74
N THR A 480 21.41 -13.32 23.42
CA THR A 480 20.45 -12.78 24.40
C THR A 480 20.26 -11.30 24.15
N THR A 481 19.02 -10.88 24.13
CA THR A 481 18.58 -9.50 24.16
C THR A 481 17.66 -9.28 25.37
N PRO A 482 17.25 -8.06 25.70
CA PRO A 482 16.36 -7.83 26.83
C PRO A 482 15.05 -8.64 26.78
N THR A 483 14.53 -8.92 25.60
CA THR A 483 13.21 -9.55 25.44
C THR A 483 13.24 -10.93 24.77
N TYR A 484 14.33 -11.32 24.09
CA TYR A 484 14.42 -12.58 23.36
C TYR A 484 15.78 -13.28 23.55
N VAL A 485 15.73 -14.59 23.46
CA VAL A 485 16.92 -15.46 23.47
C VAL A 485 16.94 -16.34 22.23
N GLY A 486 18.14 -16.53 21.68
CA GLY A 486 18.44 -17.49 20.63
C GLY A 486 19.19 -18.68 21.22
N VAL A 487 18.72 -19.88 20.94
CA VAL A 487 19.23 -21.13 21.51
C VAL A 487 19.78 -22.00 20.39
N ARG A 488 21.04 -22.44 20.53
CA ARG A 488 21.64 -23.45 19.67
C ARG A 488 21.49 -24.83 20.32
N ARG A 489 20.98 -25.77 19.55
CA ARG A 489 20.91 -27.14 19.97
C ARG A 489 22.30 -27.73 20.24
N ALA A 490 22.46 -28.47 21.31
CA ALA A 490 23.60 -29.34 21.47
C ALA A 490 23.49 -30.40 20.37
N ALA A 491 24.53 -30.51 19.53
CA ALA A 491 24.56 -31.57 18.52
C ALA A 491 24.23 -32.92 19.22
N TYR A 492 23.22 -33.61 18.71
CA TYR A 492 22.93 -34.96 19.17
C TYR A 492 24.22 -35.77 19.00
N ALA A 493 24.87 -36.09 20.09
CA ALA A 493 25.80 -37.18 20.07
C ALA A 493 24.99 -38.42 19.70
N HIS A 494 25.16 -38.90 18.47
CA HIS A 494 24.57 -40.14 18.04
C HIS A 494 24.86 -41.20 19.06
N ARG A 495 23.85 -41.58 19.83
CA ARG A 495 23.85 -42.82 20.56
C ARG A 495 23.23 -43.93 19.71
#